data_18dc1fbbe3b328d60b751df125399dff
#
_entry.id   18dc1fbbe3b328d60b751df125399dff
#
_cell.length_a   1.000
_cell.length_b   1.000
_cell.length_c   1.000
_cell.angle_alpha   90.00
_cell.angle_beta   90.00
_cell.angle_gamma   90.00
#
_symmetry.space_group_name_H-M   'P 1'
#
loop_
_entity.id
_entity.type
_entity.pdbx_description
1 polymer ?
#
loop_
_entity_poly.entity_id
_entity_poly.type
_entity_poly.pdbx_seq_one_letter_code
_entity_poly.pdbx_strand_id
1 'polypeptide(L)'
;MDLKTGYVCDRGLSPKRPVNQDRFLAIPERGLFAVFDGVGGQRAGEVASQTAAETIEEAFTHNSADSASVELIRRAIDFANRDVFELAESDPAYKTMATTVALIHVDGNSVTVAHVGDSRVYRLEDGRFYRETVDHTDLNDDIRAGRTAREQAAEMASRNVINRALGVESGVEVEIKSIHARDGARFLLCSDGIYRHMSDEEIARVLAEHKDPQRAADELKRIVHQRGADDNLTAVVVQMGRARQTPIIAIDDGMPKGRDRQTPGAQGAAASTVSRVPPGSGRIRVEFNRELDEPTRRLERQGGIETIESYAKTGSRSASRVLMYTLLVLVLVAGAFYGGLRASDLIKNRASNANANRDADPLQIGREAFERGDYKLAAAEFDSLSKREPSNARALYWLGRAQLEQREYVIAAKSFEEATARQPSMYDAYVYQAAAYEAMGEKSKAASALSRYAEERRKNER
;
A
#
# COMPACT_ATOMS: atom_id res chain seq x y z
N MET A 1 -13.98 20.32 -11.08
CA MET A 1 -13.26 20.95 -9.94
C MET A 1 -11.79 20.67 -10.07
N ASP A 2 -10.89 21.61 -9.72
CA ASP A 2 -9.43 21.35 -9.74
C ASP A 2 -9.06 20.50 -8.53
N LEU A 3 -8.52 19.28 -8.76
CA LEU A 3 -8.05 18.37 -7.72
C LEU A 3 -6.53 18.33 -7.77
N LYS A 4 -5.88 18.65 -6.65
CA LYS A 4 -4.43 18.52 -6.48
C LYS A 4 -4.15 17.39 -5.51
N THR A 5 -3.14 16.60 -5.81
CA THR A 5 -2.78 15.42 -5.01
C THR A 5 -1.32 15.44 -4.63
N GLY A 6 -1.02 14.82 -3.50
CA GLY A 6 0.31 14.45 -3.08
C GLY A 6 0.24 13.10 -2.37
N TYR A 7 1.25 12.28 -2.49
CA TYR A 7 1.24 10.94 -1.92
C TYR A 7 2.63 10.47 -1.52
N VAL A 8 2.64 9.56 -0.58
CA VAL A 8 3.79 8.73 -0.20
C VAL A 8 3.31 7.30 -0.04
N CYS A 9 4.12 6.35 -0.48
CA CYS A 9 3.94 4.94 -0.26
C CYS A 9 5.33 4.35 0.00
N ASP A 10 5.60 3.99 1.24
CA ASP A 10 6.95 3.68 1.71
C ASP A 10 6.96 2.40 2.54
N ARG A 11 8.00 1.61 2.37
CA ARG A 11 8.16 0.33 3.07
C ARG A 11 8.34 0.49 4.59
N GLY A 12 8.66 1.69 5.05
CA GLY A 12 9.12 1.91 6.42
C GLY A 12 10.56 1.48 6.66
N LEU A 13 10.97 1.49 7.92
CA LEU A 13 12.35 1.24 8.33
C LEU A 13 12.55 -0.14 8.98
N SER A 14 11.47 -0.87 9.25
CA SER A 14 11.55 -2.17 9.90
C SER A 14 12.23 -3.23 9.03
N PRO A 15 13.30 -3.88 9.49
CA PRO A 15 13.88 -5.02 8.78
C PRO A 15 12.95 -6.25 8.76
N LYS A 16 11.95 -6.30 9.64
CA LYS A 16 10.94 -7.37 9.67
C LYS A 16 9.93 -7.26 8.53
N ARG A 17 9.83 -6.07 7.92
CA ARG A 17 8.95 -5.77 6.78
C ARG A 17 9.79 -5.49 5.52
N PRO A 18 10.36 -6.53 4.86
CA PRO A 18 11.27 -6.33 3.73
C PRO A 18 10.57 -5.84 2.47
N VAL A 19 9.25 -6.01 2.38
CA VAL A 19 8.41 -5.66 1.22
C VAL A 19 7.37 -4.63 1.65
N ASN A 20 7.06 -3.70 0.76
CA ASN A 20 5.93 -2.80 0.94
C ASN A 20 4.65 -3.51 0.47
N GLN A 21 3.75 -3.82 1.41
CA GLN A 21 2.47 -4.47 1.16
C GLN A 21 1.33 -3.47 0.97
N ASP A 22 1.58 -2.17 1.17
CA ASP A 22 0.64 -1.11 0.87
C ASP A 22 0.57 -0.80 -0.62
N ARG A 23 -0.60 -0.37 -1.09
CA ARG A 23 -0.83 0.20 -2.43
C ARG A 23 -1.75 1.41 -2.33
N PHE A 24 -1.77 2.21 -3.39
CA PHE A 24 -2.71 3.33 -3.49
C PHE A 24 -3.16 3.58 -4.93
N LEU A 25 -4.29 4.26 -5.08
CA LEU A 25 -4.76 4.86 -6.32
C LEU A 25 -4.85 6.37 -6.15
N ALA A 26 -4.42 7.11 -7.18
CA ALA A 26 -4.58 8.55 -7.26
C ALA A 26 -4.85 8.92 -8.73
N ILE A 27 -6.12 9.00 -9.10
CA ILE A 27 -6.61 9.26 -10.47
C ILE A 27 -7.46 10.53 -10.44
N PRO A 28 -6.82 11.72 -10.40
CA PRO A 28 -7.52 13.01 -10.24
C PRO A 28 -8.55 13.30 -11.34
N GLU A 29 -8.28 12.89 -12.57
CA GLU A 29 -9.16 13.03 -13.73
C GLU A 29 -10.46 12.24 -13.61
N ARG A 30 -10.46 11.21 -12.75
CA ARG A 30 -11.64 10.41 -12.41
C ARG A 30 -12.18 10.74 -11.01
N GLY A 31 -11.55 11.63 -10.27
CA GLY A 31 -11.87 11.92 -8.87
C GLY A 31 -11.69 10.73 -7.93
N LEU A 32 -10.93 9.71 -8.32
CA LEU A 32 -10.76 8.47 -7.57
C LEU A 32 -9.44 8.42 -6.82
N PHE A 33 -9.53 8.16 -5.51
CA PHE A 33 -8.37 8.00 -4.64
C PHE A 33 -8.63 6.86 -3.66
N ALA A 34 -7.62 6.02 -3.44
CA ALA A 34 -7.73 4.91 -2.50
C ALA A 34 -6.38 4.55 -1.89
N VAL A 35 -6.42 3.92 -0.71
CA VAL A 35 -5.28 3.31 -0.02
C VAL A 35 -5.66 1.89 0.35
N PHE A 36 -4.71 0.96 0.21
CA PHE A 36 -4.85 -0.45 0.49
C PHE A 36 -3.69 -0.89 1.37
N ASP A 37 -3.98 -1.45 2.53
CA ASP A 37 -2.99 -2.04 3.44
C ASP A 37 -3.07 -3.56 3.31
N GLY A 38 -2.06 -4.15 2.71
CA GLY A 38 -2.01 -5.58 2.43
C GLY A 38 -1.55 -6.38 3.64
N VAL A 39 -2.27 -7.43 3.98
CA VAL A 39 -1.99 -8.32 5.10
C VAL A 39 -1.79 -9.75 4.59
N GLY A 40 -0.71 -10.40 5.05
CA GLY A 40 -0.42 -11.78 4.71
C GLY A 40 1.05 -12.11 4.92
N GLY A 41 1.37 -13.41 5.09
CA GLY A 41 2.75 -13.86 5.23
C GLY A 41 3.58 -13.57 3.99
N GLN A 42 4.87 -13.28 4.16
CA GLN A 42 5.83 -13.01 3.08
C GLN A 42 5.35 -11.95 2.07
N ARG A 43 4.86 -12.37 0.90
CA ARG A 43 4.40 -11.50 -0.21
C ARG A 43 2.89 -11.48 -0.42
N ALA A 44 2.15 -12.26 0.35
CA ALA A 44 0.73 -12.44 0.14
C ALA A 44 -0.07 -11.13 0.29
N GLY A 45 0.30 -10.27 1.27
CA GLY A 45 -0.31 -8.96 1.45
C GLY A 45 -0.08 -8.00 0.28
N GLU A 46 1.13 -8.03 -0.31
CA GLU A 46 1.44 -7.24 -1.52
C GLU A 46 0.56 -7.62 -2.71
N VAL A 47 0.36 -8.93 -2.92
CA VAL A 47 -0.49 -9.44 -3.99
C VAL A 47 -1.95 -9.04 -3.74
N ALA A 48 -2.43 -9.15 -2.50
CA ALA A 48 -3.81 -8.76 -2.15
C ALA A 48 -4.08 -7.29 -2.42
N SER A 49 -3.22 -6.38 -1.93
CA SER A 49 -3.39 -4.93 -2.13
C SER A 49 -3.26 -4.53 -3.60
N GLN A 50 -2.35 -5.16 -4.34
CA GLN A 50 -2.18 -4.93 -5.77
C GLN A 50 -3.41 -5.38 -6.57
N THR A 51 -3.90 -6.61 -6.35
CA THR A 51 -5.09 -7.14 -7.01
C THR A 51 -6.31 -6.25 -6.75
N ALA A 52 -6.53 -5.86 -5.50
CA ALA A 52 -7.66 -4.99 -5.15
C ALA A 52 -7.56 -3.61 -5.82
N ALA A 53 -6.37 -3.01 -5.87
CA ALA A 53 -6.15 -1.73 -6.52
C ALA A 53 -6.42 -1.82 -8.03
N GLU A 54 -5.87 -2.81 -8.71
CA GLU A 54 -6.05 -3.03 -10.15
C GLU A 54 -7.53 -3.26 -10.51
N THR A 55 -8.25 -4.10 -9.77
CA THR A 55 -9.67 -4.38 -10.01
C THR A 55 -10.53 -3.12 -9.84
N ILE A 56 -10.26 -2.30 -8.80
CA ILE A 56 -11.01 -1.05 -8.59
C ILE A 56 -10.69 -0.05 -9.70
N GLU A 57 -9.42 0.12 -10.08
CA GLU A 57 -9.02 0.99 -11.18
C GLU A 57 -9.71 0.61 -12.50
N GLU A 58 -9.74 -0.68 -12.83
CA GLU A 58 -10.41 -1.20 -14.01
C GLU A 58 -11.92 -0.89 -14.00
N ALA A 59 -12.60 -1.11 -12.87
CA ALA A 59 -14.02 -0.83 -12.74
C ALA A 59 -14.36 0.62 -13.05
N PHE A 60 -13.49 1.56 -12.67
CA PHE A 60 -13.66 2.99 -12.96
C PHE A 60 -13.21 3.38 -14.37
N THR A 61 -12.28 2.64 -14.96
CA THR A 61 -11.80 2.92 -16.33
C THR A 61 -12.82 2.52 -17.38
N HIS A 62 -13.55 1.43 -17.16
CA HIS A 62 -14.51 0.89 -18.11
C HIS A 62 -15.92 1.50 -18.02
N ASN A 63 -16.22 2.25 -16.96
CA ASN A 63 -17.49 2.94 -16.83
C ASN A 63 -17.34 4.41 -17.26
N SER A 64 -18.29 4.90 -18.09
CA SER A 64 -18.34 6.31 -18.50
C SER A 64 -18.41 7.22 -17.28
N ALA A 65 -17.69 8.36 -17.33
CA ALA A 65 -17.52 9.30 -16.22
C ALA A 65 -18.83 9.85 -15.62
N ASP A 66 -19.96 9.70 -16.33
CA ASP A 66 -21.27 10.25 -15.92
C ASP A 66 -22.03 9.40 -14.89
N SER A 67 -21.48 8.29 -14.40
CA SER A 67 -22.21 7.37 -13.52
C SER A 67 -21.37 6.73 -12.40
N ALA A 68 -20.40 7.43 -11.83
CA ALA A 68 -19.74 6.97 -10.62
C ALA A 68 -20.69 7.09 -9.42
N SER A 69 -21.72 6.26 -9.43
CA SER A 69 -22.71 6.15 -8.36
C SER A 69 -22.13 5.37 -7.18
N VAL A 70 -22.72 5.54 -6.01
CA VAL A 70 -22.45 4.70 -4.83
C VAL A 70 -22.46 3.21 -5.17
N GLU A 71 -23.32 2.82 -6.12
CA GLU A 71 -23.43 1.45 -6.61
C GLU A 71 -22.20 0.98 -7.40
N LEU A 72 -21.59 1.84 -8.23
CA LEU A 72 -20.35 1.51 -8.92
C LEU A 72 -19.21 1.27 -7.94
N ILE A 73 -19.09 2.15 -6.92
CA ILE A 73 -18.07 2.00 -5.88
C ILE A 73 -18.26 0.68 -5.13
N ARG A 74 -19.50 0.36 -4.74
CA ARG A 74 -19.82 -0.90 -4.07
C ARG A 74 -19.41 -2.09 -4.93
N ARG A 75 -19.83 -2.12 -6.18
CA ARG A 75 -19.50 -3.22 -7.11
C ARG A 75 -18.00 -3.35 -7.34
N ALA A 76 -17.29 -2.23 -7.49
CA ALA A 76 -15.85 -2.26 -7.66
C ALA A 76 -15.15 -2.91 -6.47
N ILE A 77 -15.58 -2.57 -5.24
CA ILE A 77 -15.03 -3.17 -4.01
C ILE A 77 -15.47 -4.64 -3.87
N ASP A 78 -16.70 -4.98 -4.23
CA ASP A 78 -17.19 -6.38 -4.23
C ASP A 78 -16.41 -7.25 -5.24
N PHE A 79 -16.10 -6.72 -6.42
CA PHE A 79 -15.25 -7.41 -7.41
C PHE A 79 -13.82 -7.58 -6.88
N ALA A 80 -13.22 -6.51 -6.34
CA ALA A 80 -11.90 -6.58 -5.73
C ALA A 80 -11.85 -7.63 -4.61
N ASN A 81 -12.87 -7.68 -3.74
CA ASN A 81 -12.98 -8.71 -2.71
C ASN A 81 -13.00 -10.12 -3.30
N ARG A 82 -13.80 -10.33 -4.35
CA ARG A 82 -13.90 -11.63 -5.01
C ARG A 82 -12.58 -12.04 -5.64
N ASP A 83 -11.92 -11.15 -6.37
CA ASP A 83 -10.66 -11.46 -7.06
C ASP A 83 -9.55 -11.81 -6.07
N VAL A 84 -9.45 -11.07 -4.95
CA VAL A 84 -8.51 -11.39 -3.86
C VAL A 84 -8.85 -12.73 -3.22
N PHE A 85 -10.14 -13.00 -2.92
CA PHE A 85 -10.61 -14.24 -2.32
C PHE A 85 -10.36 -15.45 -3.23
N GLU A 86 -10.71 -15.37 -4.51
CA GLU A 86 -10.50 -16.45 -5.48
C GLU A 86 -9.01 -16.75 -5.67
N LEU A 87 -8.16 -15.73 -5.68
CA LEU A 87 -6.72 -15.91 -5.76
C LEU A 87 -6.16 -16.57 -4.49
N ALA A 88 -6.65 -16.19 -3.30
CA ALA A 88 -6.29 -16.81 -2.02
C ALA A 88 -6.67 -18.30 -1.96
N GLU A 89 -7.83 -18.67 -2.51
CA GLU A 89 -8.28 -20.06 -2.53
C GLU A 89 -7.56 -20.90 -3.61
N SER A 90 -7.09 -20.26 -4.69
CA SER A 90 -6.47 -20.98 -5.82
C SER A 90 -5.02 -21.40 -5.55
N ASP A 91 -4.30 -20.70 -4.65
CA ASP A 91 -2.89 -20.96 -4.36
C ASP A 91 -2.63 -21.00 -2.84
N PRO A 92 -2.15 -22.14 -2.30
CA PRO A 92 -1.80 -22.26 -0.89
C PRO A 92 -0.81 -21.20 -0.38
N ALA A 93 0.03 -20.62 -1.25
CA ALA A 93 0.97 -19.56 -0.90
C ALA A 93 0.24 -18.24 -0.54
N TYR A 94 -0.99 -18.07 -0.99
CA TYR A 94 -1.81 -16.88 -0.79
C TYR A 94 -3.00 -17.09 0.16
N LYS A 95 -3.12 -18.26 0.76
CA LYS A 95 -4.30 -18.67 1.56
C LYS A 95 -4.72 -17.70 2.67
N THR A 96 -3.80 -16.87 3.16
CA THR A 96 -4.06 -15.90 4.25
C THR A 96 -3.94 -14.46 3.78
N MET A 97 -3.93 -14.22 2.47
CA MET A 97 -3.83 -12.87 1.96
C MET A 97 -5.14 -12.12 2.14
N ALA A 98 -5.01 -10.86 2.51
CA ALA A 98 -6.13 -9.94 2.62
C ALA A 98 -5.61 -8.52 2.42
N THR A 99 -6.53 -7.57 2.23
CA THR A 99 -6.17 -6.14 2.20
C THR A 99 -7.32 -5.30 2.73
N THR A 100 -6.99 -4.16 3.30
CA THR A 100 -7.96 -3.11 3.58
C THR A 100 -8.27 -2.32 2.30
N VAL A 101 -9.29 -1.48 2.34
CA VAL A 101 -9.49 -0.39 1.39
C VAL A 101 -10.07 0.83 2.11
N ALA A 102 -9.48 2.00 1.89
CA ALA A 102 -10.06 3.30 2.21
C ALA A 102 -10.09 4.12 0.92
N LEU A 103 -11.27 4.51 0.46
CA LEU A 103 -11.50 5.10 -0.86
C LEU A 103 -12.34 6.37 -0.74
N ILE A 104 -12.00 7.40 -1.53
CA ILE A 104 -12.90 8.50 -1.85
C ILE A 104 -13.10 8.64 -3.36
N HIS A 105 -14.32 8.98 -3.74
CA HIS A 105 -14.64 9.43 -5.08
C HIS A 105 -15.23 10.84 -5.01
N VAL A 106 -14.60 11.76 -5.73
CA VAL A 106 -14.97 13.18 -5.76
C VAL A 106 -15.70 13.49 -7.06
N ASP A 107 -16.97 13.87 -6.94
CA ASP A 107 -17.79 14.34 -8.04
C ASP A 107 -18.36 15.74 -7.72
N GLY A 108 -17.75 16.77 -8.29
CA GLY A 108 -18.05 18.16 -7.93
C GLY A 108 -17.82 18.41 -6.44
N ASN A 109 -18.89 18.78 -5.72
CA ASN A 109 -18.89 18.96 -4.27
C ASN A 109 -19.37 17.72 -3.50
N SER A 110 -19.77 16.67 -4.18
CA SER A 110 -20.13 15.39 -3.58
C SER A 110 -18.90 14.52 -3.43
N VAL A 111 -18.66 14.00 -2.26
CA VAL A 111 -17.57 13.06 -2.00
C VAL A 111 -18.17 11.79 -1.39
N THR A 112 -18.00 10.69 -2.09
CA THR A 112 -18.36 9.37 -1.57
C THR A 112 -17.13 8.78 -0.89
N VAL A 113 -17.29 8.39 0.38
CA VAL A 113 -16.28 7.70 1.19
C VAL A 113 -16.69 6.25 1.32
N ALA A 114 -15.80 5.32 1.00
CA ALA A 114 -16.03 3.89 1.17
C ALA A 114 -14.82 3.24 1.86
N HIS A 115 -15.06 2.27 2.75
CA HIS A 115 -13.96 1.55 3.37
C HIS A 115 -14.32 0.14 3.82
N VAL A 116 -13.29 -0.70 3.92
CA VAL A 116 -13.26 -2.00 4.57
C VAL A 116 -11.92 -2.13 5.29
N GLY A 117 -11.93 -2.42 6.58
CA GLY A 117 -10.73 -2.53 7.41
C GLY A 117 -10.49 -1.31 8.30
N ASP A 118 -9.23 -1.03 8.58
CA ASP A 118 -8.77 0.02 9.50
C ASP A 118 -7.94 1.12 8.82
N SER A 119 -7.74 1.07 7.51
CA SER A 119 -7.25 2.23 6.77
C SER A 119 -8.25 3.37 6.85
N ARG A 120 -7.78 4.60 6.97
CA ARG A 120 -8.61 5.73 7.38
C ARG A 120 -8.73 6.81 6.32
N VAL A 121 -9.89 7.47 6.33
CA VAL A 121 -10.13 8.73 5.61
C VAL A 121 -10.37 9.84 6.62
N TYR A 122 -9.62 10.94 6.47
CA TYR A 122 -9.79 12.17 7.23
C TYR A 122 -10.17 13.32 6.30
N ARG A 123 -10.87 14.31 6.84
CA ARG A 123 -11.20 15.57 6.14
C ARG A 123 -10.90 16.78 7.00
N LEU A 124 -10.18 17.72 6.44
CA LEU A 124 -9.99 19.08 7.00
C LEU A 124 -10.79 20.08 6.16
N GLU A 125 -11.77 20.73 6.77
CA GLU A 125 -12.62 21.72 6.13
C GLU A 125 -12.98 22.84 7.10
N ASP A 126 -12.81 24.08 6.71
CA ASP A 126 -13.12 25.29 7.51
C ASP A 126 -12.58 25.22 8.96
N GLY A 127 -11.35 24.70 9.14
CA GLY A 127 -10.70 24.55 10.45
C GLY A 127 -11.22 23.40 11.31
N ARG A 128 -12.14 22.58 10.79
CA ARG A 128 -12.63 21.38 11.46
C ARG A 128 -11.99 20.15 10.83
N PHE A 129 -11.49 19.29 11.68
CA PHE A 129 -10.89 18.02 11.28
C PHE A 129 -11.83 16.88 11.65
N TYR A 130 -12.16 16.05 10.68
CA TYR A 130 -13.09 14.94 10.80
C TYR A 130 -12.38 13.64 10.44
N ARG A 131 -12.56 12.61 11.24
CA ARG A 131 -12.29 11.24 10.85
C ARG A 131 -13.55 10.67 10.21
N GLU A 132 -13.51 10.45 8.90
CA GLU A 132 -14.67 10.04 8.12
C GLU A 132 -14.92 8.52 8.13
N THR A 133 -13.97 7.71 8.59
CA THR A 133 -14.09 6.26 8.71
C THR A 133 -14.03 5.81 10.16
N VAL A 134 -14.66 4.69 10.47
CA VAL A 134 -14.55 4.01 11.78
C VAL A 134 -13.97 2.63 11.54
N ASP A 135 -12.79 2.36 12.10
CA ASP A 135 -12.06 1.11 11.88
C ASP A 135 -12.93 -0.11 12.16
N HIS A 136 -12.89 -1.10 11.27
CA HIS A 136 -13.55 -2.38 11.45
C HIS A 136 -12.72 -3.26 12.39
N THR A 137 -12.96 -3.11 13.68
CA THR A 137 -12.30 -3.87 14.75
C THR A 137 -13.34 -4.42 15.72
N ASP A 138 -13.00 -5.51 16.40
CA ASP A 138 -13.86 -6.11 17.43
C ASP A 138 -14.23 -5.09 18.50
N LEU A 139 -13.30 -4.22 18.88
CA LEU A 139 -13.51 -3.18 19.87
C LEU A 139 -14.56 -2.15 19.41
N ASN A 140 -14.46 -1.66 18.18
CA ASN A 140 -15.42 -0.68 17.65
C ASN A 140 -16.81 -1.30 17.46
N ASP A 141 -16.89 -2.57 17.08
CA ASP A 141 -18.16 -3.30 17.02
C ASP A 141 -18.79 -3.46 18.41
N ASP A 142 -17.98 -3.69 19.45
CA ASP A 142 -18.45 -3.75 20.83
C ASP A 142 -18.96 -2.39 21.33
N ILE A 143 -18.29 -1.29 20.94
CA ILE A 143 -18.74 0.07 21.25
C ILE A 143 -20.04 0.39 20.50
N ARG A 144 -20.14 0.09 19.21
CA ARG A 144 -21.36 0.30 18.41
C ARG A 144 -22.55 -0.49 18.94
N ALA A 145 -22.30 -1.69 19.46
CA ALA A 145 -23.31 -2.55 20.07
C ALA A 145 -23.63 -2.18 21.52
N GLY A 146 -22.95 -1.20 22.11
CA GLY A 146 -23.09 -0.79 23.51
C GLY A 146 -22.60 -1.83 24.52
N ARG A 147 -21.76 -2.76 24.10
CA ARG A 147 -21.14 -3.78 24.99
C ARG A 147 -19.93 -3.26 25.75
N THR A 148 -19.28 -2.23 25.24
CA THR A 148 -18.12 -1.59 25.85
C THR A 148 -18.31 -0.09 25.84
N ALA A 149 -18.07 0.57 26.97
CA ALA A 149 -18.05 2.02 27.03
C ALA A 149 -16.79 2.57 26.36
N ARG A 150 -16.94 3.69 25.66
CA ARG A 150 -15.85 4.32 24.91
C ARG A 150 -14.63 4.66 25.79
N GLU A 151 -14.90 5.10 27.02
CA GLU A 151 -13.86 5.46 28.00
C GLU A 151 -13.01 4.25 28.41
N GLN A 152 -13.57 3.05 28.34
CA GLN A 152 -12.85 1.79 28.66
C GLN A 152 -12.10 1.24 27.45
N ALA A 153 -12.38 1.73 26.26
CA ALA A 153 -11.76 1.24 25.01
C ALA A 153 -10.25 1.51 24.97
N ALA A 154 -9.81 2.63 25.56
CA ALA A 154 -8.38 2.98 25.62
C ALA A 154 -7.52 1.96 26.40
N GLU A 155 -8.13 1.27 27.37
CA GLU A 155 -7.47 0.22 28.17
C GLU A 155 -7.48 -1.16 27.50
N MET A 156 -8.20 -1.30 26.39
CA MET A 156 -8.42 -2.56 25.68
C MET A 156 -7.66 -2.61 24.32
N ALA A 157 -6.50 -1.99 24.22
CA ALA A 157 -5.71 -1.91 22.99
C ALA A 157 -5.45 -3.28 22.31
N SER A 158 -5.43 -4.38 23.06
CA SER A 158 -5.28 -5.74 22.56
C SER A 158 -6.51 -6.24 21.73
N ARG A 159 -7.63 -5.52 21.75
CA ARG A 159 -8.83 -5.81 20.97
C ARG A 159 -8.96 -5.04 19.66
N ASN A 160 -7.95 -4.25 19.30
CA ASN A 160 -7.88 -3.58 18.01
C ASN A 160 -7.45 -4.56 16.90
N VAL A 161 -8.06 -5.74 16.88
CA VAL A 161 -7.87 -6.70 15.81
C VAL A 161 -8.84 -6.36 14.69
N ILE A 162 -8.34 -6.23 13.48
CA ILE A 162 -9.15 -6.02 12.28
C ILE A 162 -10.06 -7.25 12.13
N ASN A 163 -11.36 -7.02 12.02
CA ASN A 163 -12.33 -8.09 11.86
C ASN A 163 -12.99 -8.11 10.48
N ARG A 164 -12.57 -7.21 9.59
CA ARG A 164 -13.09 -7.13 8.22
C ARG A 164 -12.01 -6.64 7.26
N ALA A 165 -11.73 -7.42 6.21
CA ALA A 165 -10.78 -7.10 5.14
C ALA A 165 -11.23 -7.75 3.83
N LEU A 166 -10.78 -7.26 2.70
CA LEU A 166 -11.01 -7.87 1.39
C LEU A 166 -10.23 -9.18 1.26
N GLY A 167 -10.85 -10.20 0.69
CA GLY A 167 -10.23 -11.50 0.44
C GLY A 167 -10.35 -12.51 1.58
N VAL A 168 -10.95 -12.15 2.72
CA VAL A 168 -11.14 -13.07 3.86
C VAL A 168 -12.35 -13.99 3.65
N GLU A 169 -13.44 -13.45 3.10
CA GLU A 169 -14.68 -14.17 2.80
C GLU A 169 -15.13 -13.87 1.37
N SER A 170 -15.95 -14.75 0.79
CA SER A 170 -16.47 -14.58 -0.58
C SER A 170 -17.34 -13.33 -0.78
N GLY A 171 -17.85 -12.74 0.31
CA GLY A 171 -18.60 -11.48 0.31
C GLY A 171 -18.14 -10.59 1.46
N VAL A 172 -18.18 -9.28 1.26
CA VAL A 172 -17.74 -8.30 2.25
C VAL A 172 -18.79 -7.20 2.44
N GLU A 173 -19.00 -6.77 3.68
CA GLU A 173 -19.82 -5.61 3.96
C GLU A 173 -19.02 -4.33 3.84
N VAL A 174 -19.30 -3.53 2.80
CA VAL A 174 -18.64 -2.25 2.54
C VAL A 174 -19.38 -1.13 3.25
N GLU A 175 -18.69 -0.36 4.10
CA GLU A 175 -19.24 0.86 4.68
C GLU A 175 -19.09 2.01 3.70
N ILE A 176 -20.19 2.62 3.27
CA ILE A 176 -20.22 3.70 2.27
C ILE A 176 -21.11 4.83 2.78
N LYS A 177 -20.60 6.06 2.66
CA LYS A 177 -21.36 7.27 2.90
C LYS A 177 -21.03 8.35 1.87
N SER A 178 -21.99 9.22 1.60
CA SER A 178 -21.76 10.42 0.78
C SER A 178 -21.80 11.65 1.67
N ILE A 179 -20.85 12.54 1.47
CA ILE A 179 -20.72 13.81 2.17
C ILE A 179 -20.64 14.97 1.17
N HIS A 180 -21.02 16.14 1.61
CA HIS A 180 -20.81 17.35 0.82
C HIS A 180 -19.55 18.06 1.32
N ALA A 181 -18.58 18.26 0.44
CA ALA A 181 -17.34 18.98 0.73
C ALA A 181 -17.24 20.27 -0.09
N ARG A 182 -16.74 21.33 0.52
CA ARG A 182 -16.64 22.65 -0.11
C ARG A 182 -15.30 22.83 -0.81
N ASP A 183 -15.25 23.83 -1.68
CA ASP A 183 -13.99 24.32 -2.23
C ASP A 183 -13.03 24.70 -1.09
N GLY A 184 -11.82 24.16 -1.13
CA GLY A 184 -10.83 24.30 -0.07
C GLY A 184 -10.78 23.13 0.91
N ALA A 185 -11.70 22.17 0.84
CA ALA A 185 -11.63 20.94 1.63
C ALA A 185 -10.41 20.11 1.26
N ARG A 186 -9.83 19.45 2.26
CA ARG A 186 -8.67 18.60 2.11
C ARG A 186 -8.94 17.23 2.73
N PHE A 187 -8.61 16.18 1.99
CA PHE A 187 -8.71 14.80 2.45
C PHE A 187 -7.34 14.18 2.64
N LEU A 188 -7.23 13.30 3.61
CA LEU A 188 -6.13 12.36 3.77
C LEU A 188 -6.70 10.95 3.82
N LEU A 189 -6.18 10.08 2.95
CA LEU A 189 -6.37 8.64 3.06
C LEU A 189 -5.03 8.06 3.53
N CYS A 190 -5.05 7.16 4.51
CA CYS A 190 -3.80 6.58 4.99
C CYS A 190 -3.98 5.16 5.55
N SER A 191 -2.91 4.35 5.46
CA SER A 191 -2.77 3.10 6.19
C SER A 191 -2.42 3.34 7.66
N ASP A 192 -2.44 2.28 8.46
CA ASP A 192 -2.18 2.33 9.90
C ASP A 192 -0.76 2.79 10.26
N GLY A 193 0.21 2.59 9.36
CA GLY A 193 1.58 3.07 9.55
C GLY A 193 1.71 4.59 9.73
N ILE A 194 0.68 5.37 9.37
CA ILE A 194 0.64 6.81 9.66
C ILE A 194 0.06 7.07 11.05
N TYR A 195 -1.18 6.66 11.31
CA TYR A 195 -1.91 7.04 12.53
C TYR A 195 -1.47 6.28 13.79
N ARG A 196 -0.71 5.20 13.66
CA ARG A 196 -0.04 4.55 14.81
C ARG A 196 1.10 5.38 15.36
N HIS A 197 1.72 6.17 14.51
CA HIS A 197 2.84 7.04 14.87
C HIS A 197 2.44 8.48 15.11
N MET A 198 1.23 8.90 14.71
CA MET A 198 0.78 10.29 14.81
C MET A 198 -0.64 10.35 15.37
N SER A 199 -0.87 11.28 16.29
CA SER A 199 -2.24 11.55 16.75
C SER A 199 -3.06 12.30 15.69
N ASP A 200 -4.40 12.25 15.83
CA ASP A 200 -5.31 12.97 14.93
C ASP A 200 -5.03 14.49 14.95
N GLU A 201 -4.61 15.05 16.10
CA GLU A 201 -4.22 16.47 16.22
C GLU A 201 -2.94 16.81 15.46
N GLU A 202 -1.97 15.89 15.46
CA GLU A 202 -0.72 16.07 14.72
C GLU A 202 -0.96 15.97 13.22
N ILE A 203 -1.77 15.01 12.79
CA ILE A 203 -2.18 14.85 11.38
C ILE A 203 -2.93 16.12 10.92
N ALA A 204 -3.91 16.60 11.71
CA ALA A 204 -4.66 17.80 11.40
C ALA A 204 -3.75 19.01 11.23
N ARG A 205 -2.74 19.16 12.12
CA ARG A 205 -1.77 20.25 12.07
C ARG A 205 -0.94 20.20 10.78
N VAL A 206 -0.41 19.05 10.42
CA VAL A 206 0.36 18.87 9.18
C VAL A 206 -0.48 19.26 7.96
N LEU A 207 -1.74 18.80 7.90
CA LEU A 207 -2.64 19.15 6.80
C LEU A 207 -2.99 20.65 6.76
N ALA A 208 -3.08 21.33 7.91
CA ALA A 208 -3.37 22.76 7.97
C ALA A 208 -2.17 23.63 7.59
N GLU A 209 -0.96 23.24 7.98
CA GLU A 209 0.27 24.02 7.77
C GLU A 209 0.79 23.95 6.34
N HIS A 210 0.70 22.77 5.70
CA HIS A 210 1.24 22.53 4.36
C HIS A 210 0.17 22.71 3.29
N LYS A 211 0.19 23.84 2.55
CA LYS A 211 -0.79 24.09 1.47
C LYS A 211 -0.66 23.17 0.28
N ASP A 212 0.55 22.76 -0.01
CA ASP A 212 0.85 21.81 -1.10
C ASP A 212 0.62 20.38 -0.61
N PRO A 213 -0.23 19.58 -1.30
CA PRO A 213 -0.54 18.22 -0.87
C PRO A 213 0.70 17.31 -0.81
N GLN A 214 1.66 17.47 -1.74
CA GLN A 214 2.87 16.65 -1.73
C GLN A 214 3.73 16.96 -0.51
N ARG A 215 3.90 18.24 -0.17
CA ARG A 215 4.64 18.64 1.04
C ARG A 215 3.97 18.12 2.31
N ALA A 216 2.63 18.08 2.35
CA ALA A 216 1.92 17.49 3.48
C ALA A 216 2.20 15.99 3.59
N ALA A 217 2.15 15.25 2.49
CA ALA A 217 2.47 13.83 2.45
C ALA A 217 3.93 13.54 2.84
N ASP A 218 4.88 14.34 2.32
CA ASP A 218 6.31 14.22 2.66
C ASP A 218 6.56 14.49 4.15
N GLU A 219 5.85 15.47 4.73
CA GLU A 219 5.98 15.80 6.16
C GLU A 219 5.40 14.69 7.06
N LEU A 220 4.26 14.09 6.69
CA LEU A 220 3.72 12.92 7.39
C LEU A 220 4.76 11.80 7.40
N LYS A 221 5.32 11.44 6.23
CA LYS A 221 6.39 10.43 6.13
C LYS A 221 7.59 10.79 7.00
N ARG A 222 8.06 12.04 6.95
CA ARG A 222 9.23 12.50 7.71
C ARG A 222 9.03 12.30 9.22
N ILE A 223 7.84 12.66 9.74
CA ILE A 223 7.53 12.50 11.17
C ILE A 223 7.48 11.01 11.54
N VAL A 224 6.81 10.18 10.74
CA VAL A 224 6.73 8.73 10.97
C VAL A 224 8.12 8.09 10.96
N HIS A 225 8.98 8.45 10.00
CA HIS A 225 10.37 7.96 9.94
C HIS A 225 11.17 8.35 11.18
N GLN A 226 11.01 9.56 11.70
CA GLN A 226 11.65 10.01 12.93
C GLN A 226 11.20 9.22 14.18
N ARG A 227 10.01 8.59 14.11
CA ARG A 227 9.43 7.78 15.18
C ARG A 227 9.64 6.27 15.01
N GLY A 228 10.42 5.88 14.00
CA GLY A 228 10.85 4.50 13.82
C GLY A 228 10.23 3.79 12.60
N ALA A 229 9.08 4.23 12.08
CA ALA A 229 8.42 3.69 10.88
C ALA A 229 8.48 2.15 10.84
N ASP A 230 7.95 1.49 11.85
CA ASP A 230 8.07 0.04 12.06
C ASP A 230 7.10 -0.79 11.16
N ASP A 231 6.22 -0.11 10.42
CA ASP A 231 5.32 -0.70 9.42
C ASP A 231 5.46 -0.02 8.05
N ASN A 232 4.80 -0.61 7.03
CA ASN A 232 4.56 0.07 5.77
C ASN A 232 3.70 1.31 6.03
N LEU A 233 3.89 2.36 5.27
CA LEU A 233 3.14 3.60 5.46
C LEU A 233 2.74 4.22 4.13
N THR A 234 1.47 4.52 4.01
CA THR A 234 0.89 5.14 2.82
C THR A 234 -0.01 6.28 3.21
N ALA A 235 0.15 7.41 2.53
CA ALA A 235 -0.70 8.58 2.67
C ALA A 235 -1.00 9.18 1.28
N VAL A 236 -2.27 9.46 1.02
CA VAL A 236 -2.74 10.19 -0.17
C VAL A 236 -3.47 11.43 0.32
N VAL A 237 -2.93 12.62 -0.01
CA VAL A 237 -3.52 13.91 0.32
C VAL A 237 -4.20 14.48 -0.91
N VAL A 238 -5.49 14.80 -0.80
CA VAL A 238 -6.30 15.34 -1.89
C VAL A 238 -6.81 16.72 -1.50
N GLN A 239 -6.49 17.74 -2.30
CA GLN A 239 -6.95 19.10 -2.12
C GLN A 239 -8.03 19.43 -3.16
N MET A 240 -9.22 19.78 -2.70
CA MET A 240 -10.31 20.26 -3.57
C MET A 240 -10.18 21.78 -3.77
N GLY A 241 -9.98 22.20 -5.02
CA GLY A 241 -9.87 23.60 -5.40
C GLY A 241 -8.72 24.34 -4.70
N ARG A 242 -8.98 25.56 -4.20
CA ARG A 242 -7.93 26.40 -3.60
C ARG A 242 -7.78 26.13 -2.11
N ALA A 243 -6.55 25.78 -1.71
CA ALA A 243 -6.21 25.62 -0.31
C ALA A 243 -6.47 26.89 0.50
N ARG A 244 -7.23 26.76 1.59
CA ARG A 244 -7.47 27.83 2.56
C ARG A 244 -6.62 27.57 3.80
N GLN A 245 -6.02 28.62 4.37
CA GLN A 245 -5.40 28.54 5.69
C GLN A 245 -6.44 28.90 6.74
N THR A 246 -6.92 27.90 7.46
CA THR A 246 -7.85 28.11 8.57
C THR A 246 -7.24 27.46 9.82
N PRO A 247 -7.21 28.16 10.97
CA PRO A 247 -6.79 27.55 12.23
C PRO A 247 -7.69 26.35 12.55
N ILE A 248 -7.12 25.30 13.14
CA ILE A 248 -7.90 24.15 13.61
C ILE A 248 -8.73 24.59 14.80
N ILE A 249 -10.05 24.48 14.70
CA ILE A 249 -11.02 24.89 15.72
C ILE A 249 -11.74 23.70 16.37
N ALA A 250 -11.77 22.55 15.73
CA ALA A 250 -12.39 21.35 16.27
C ALA A 250 -11.83 20.08 15.62
N ILE A 251 -11.80 18.99 16.39
CA ILE A 251 -11.45 17.65 15.93
C ILE A 251 -12.61 16.73 16.27
N ASP A 252 -13.11 16.01 15.26
CA ASP A 252 -14.14 14.98 15.39
C ASP A 252 -13.54 13.63 15.01
N ASP A 253 -13.42 12.73 15.96
CA ASP A 253 -12.80 11.42 15.83
C ASP A 253 -13.73 10.37 15.16
N GLY A 254 -14.89 10.78 14.64
CA GLY A 254 -15.82 9.92 13.91
C GLY A 254 -16.47 8.82 14.73
N MET A 255 -16.09 8.68 16.00
CA MET A 255 -16.63 7.64 16.87
C MET A 255 -18.11 7.89 17.20
N PRO A 256 -18.97 6.85 17.23
CA PRO A 256 -20.36 6.98 17.64
C PRO A 256 -20.45 7.59 19.03
N LYS A 257 -21.08 8.76 19.14
CA LYS A 257 -21.44 9.31 20.46
C LYS A 257 -22.47 8.37 21.06
N GLY A 258 -22.18 7.78 22.22
CA GLY A 258 -23.11 6.95 22.96
C GLY A 258 -24.46 7.66 23.08
N ARG A 259 -25.57 6.94 22.98
CA ARG A 259 -26.91 7.50 23.13
C ARG A 259 -27.03 8.12 24.51
N ASP A 260 -26.92 9.47 24.58
CA ASP A 260 -27.39 10.21 25.74
C ASP A 260 -28.85 9.94 25.94
N ARG A 261 -29.18 9.40 27.13
CA ARG A 261 -30.56 9.22 27.55
C ARG A 261 -31.17 10.61 27.76
N GLN A 262 -32.19 10.86 26.96
CA GLN A 262 -33.27 11.83 27.13
C GLN A 262 -33.00 13.31 26.75
N THR A 263 -33.56 13.70 25.61
CA THR A 263 -34.58 14.78 25.56
C THR A 263 -35.52 14.51 24.39
N PRO A 264 -36.88 14.59 24.60
CA PRO A 264 -37.86 14.40 23.53
C PRO A 264 -38.09 15.77 22.84
N GLY A 265 -37.92 15.79 21.53
CA GLY A 265 -38.47 16.85 20.70
C GLY A 265 -37.54 17.46 19.70
N ALA A 266 -37.44 16.89 18.50
CA ALA A 266 -37.40 17.58 17.22
C ALA A 266 -37.56 16.57 16.08
N GLN A 267 -38.65 16.69 15.38
CA GLN A 267 -38.97 15.94 14.17
C GLN A 267 -38.12 16.46 12.99
N GLY A 268 -37.62 15.52 12.19
CA GLY A 268 -37.30 15.76 10.79
C GLY A 268 -35.82 15.68 10.45
N ALA A 269 -35.36 14.49 9.97
CA ALA A 269 -34.44 14.37 8.84
C ALA A 269 -34.18 12.90 8.50
N ALA A 270 -34.49 12.56 7.30
CA ALA A 270 -34.02 11.50 6.39
C ALA A 270 -33.41 10.23 7.00
N ALA A 271 -34.15 9.15 6.90
CA ALA A 271 -33.74 7.79 7.15
C ALA A 271 -32.71 7.33 6.10
N SER A 272 -31.51 7.03 6.53
CA SER A 272 -30.60 6.18 5.78
C SER A 272 -31.09 4.73 5.90
N THR A 273 -31.50 4.15 4.80
CA THR A 273 -31.91 2.75 4.69
C THR A 273 -30.68 1.84 4.81
N VAL A 274 -30.46 1.30 5.99
CA VAL A 274 -29.55 0.17 6.20
C VAL A 274 -30.32 -1.09 5.84
N SER A 275 -29.97 -1.71 4.71
CA SER A 275 -30.47 -3.03 4.32
C SER A 275 -29.85 -4.08 5.23
N ARG A 276 -30.60 -4.64 6.15
CA ARG A 276 -30.18 -5.76 7.01
C ARG A 276 -30.34 -7.08 6.25
N VAL A 277 -29.23 -7.78 6.07
CA VAL A 277 -29.21 -9.20 5.73
C VAL A 277 -29.25 -10.00 7.05
N PRO A 278 -30.02 -11.10 7.14
CA PRO A 278 -30.19 -11.84 8.40
C PRO A 278 -28.91 -12.60 8.80
N PRO A 279 -28.66 -12.78 10.11
CA PRO A 279 -27.47 -13.43 10.63
C PRO A 279 -27.60 -14.95 10.48
N GLY A 280 -26.67 -15.54 9.75
CA GLY A 280 -26.59 -17.00 9.59
C GLY A 280 -25.37 -17.46 8.82
N SER A 281 -24.16 -17.19 9.31
CA SER A 281 -22.98 -17.96 8.94
C SER A 281 -21.97 -17.86 10.07
N GLY A 282 -21.33 -18.98 10.40
CA GLY A 282 -20.37 -19.06 11.47
C GLY A 282 -19.17 -18.16 11.20
N ARG A 283 -18.90 -17.25 12.12
CA ARG A 283 -17.74 -16.35 12.04
C ARG A 283 -16.45 -17.15 12.10
N ILE A 284 -15.70 -17.15 11.01
CA ILE A 284 -14.30 -17.57 11.03
C ILE A 284 -13.52 -16.38 11.57
N ARG A 285 -12.95 -16.55 12.76
CA ARG A 285 -12.08 -15.55 13.38
C ARG A 285 -10.71 -15.73 12.77
N VAL A 286 -10.31 -14.83 11.88
CA VAL A 286 -8.93 -14.74 11.43
C VAL A 286 -8.17 -13.87 12.42
N GLU A 287 -7.44 -14.51 13.33
CA GLU A 287 -6.52 -13.80 14.21
C GLU A 287 -5.27 -13.46 13.38
N PHE A 288 -5.18 -12.22 12.97
CA PHE A 288 -3.92 -11.68 12.44
C PHE A 288 -2.97 -11.49 13.62
N ASN A 289 -2.10 -12.47 13.83
CA ASN A 289 -1.09 -12.44 14.88
C ASN A 289 -0.04 -11.39 14.49
N ARG A 290 -0.31 -10.14 14.81
CA ARG A 290 0.72 -9.11 14.89
C ARG A 290 1.43 -9.35 16.22
N GLU A 291 2.53 -10.09 16.20
CA GLU A 291 3.39 -10.22 17.37
C GLU A 291 3.84 -8.82 17.79
N LEU A 292 3.22 -8.35 18.87
CA LEU A 292 3.70 -7.19 19.60
C LEU A 292 4.96 -7.65 20.33
N ASP A 293 6.14 -7.27 19.81
CA ASP A 293 7.38 -7.40 20.55
C ASP A 293 7.31 -6.53 21.80
N GLU A 294 7.16 -7.15 22.95
CA GLU A 294 7.42 -6.51 24.22
C GLU A 294 8.89 -6.04 24.28
N PRO A 295 9.16 -4.83 24.74
CA PRO A 295 10.55 -4.38 24.96
C PRO A 295 11.13 -5.17 26.11
N THR A 296 12.10 -6.01 25.82
CA THR A 296 12.95 -6.68 26.82
C THR A 296 13.67 -5.63 27.67
N ARG A 297 13.09 -5.31 28.81
CA ARG A 297 13.81 -4.72 29.95
C ARG A 297 14.64 -5.79 30.61
N ARG A 298 15.86 -5.41 30.91
CA ARG A 298 16.87 -5.94 31.83
C ARG A 298 18.06 -6.65 31.18
N LEU A 299 19.19 -5.94 31.32
CA LEU A 299 20.24 -6.39 32.25
C LEU A 299 21.14 -5.20 32.57
N GLU A 300 20.86 -4.60 33.72
CA GLU A 300 21.88 -3.91 34.50
C GLU A 300 22.90 -4.95 34.97
N ARG A 301 24.18 -4.72 34.73
CA ARG A 301 25.24 -5.24 35.54
C ARG A 301 26.25 -4.16 35.81
N GLN A 302 26.31 -3.86 37.09
CA GLN A 302 27.37 -3.18 37.81
C GLN A 302 28.72 -3.84 37.53
N GLY A 303 29.75 -3.03 37.48
CA GLY A 303 31.14 -3.43 37.52
C GLY A 303 32.02 -2.27 37.11
N GLY A 304 32.38 -1.39 38.02
CA GLY A 304 33.65 -1.41 38.67
C GLY A 304 34.63 -0.57 37.88
N ILE A 305 34.66 0.76 38.16
CA ILE A 305 35.74 1.68 37.72
C ILE A 305 36.93 1.38 38.66
N GLU A 306 38.02 0.89 38.12
CA GLU A 306 39.31 1.05 38.74
C GLU A 306 40.20 1.95 37.86
N THR A 307 40.47 3.08 38.44
CA THR A 307 41.50 4.04 38.05
C THR A 307 42.88 3.43 38.14
N ILE A 308 43.65 3.50 37.06
CA ILE A 308 45.11 3.41 37.15
C ILE A 308 45.66 4.71 36.59
N GLU A 309 45.99 5.60 37.54
CA GLU A 309 46.97 6.68 37.34
C GLU A 309 48.40 6.13 37.41
N SER A 310 49.25 6.85 36.67
CA SER A 310 50.70 6.89 36.73
C SER A 310 51.51 5.74 36.12
N TYR A 311 52.08 6.02 34.98
CA TYR A 311 53.52 5.99 34.77
C TYR A 311 53.87 6.90 33.59
N ALA A 312 54.28 8.13 33.93
CA ALA A 312 55.05 8.97 33.04
C ALA A 312 56.54 8.88 33.42
N LYS A 313 57.35 8.55 32.46
CA LYS A 313 58.59 9.24 32.10
C LYS A 313 59.66 8.33 31.49
N THR A 314 60.21 8.88 30.42
CA THR A 314 61.58 8.66 29.88
C THR A 314 61.77 7.50 28.91
N GLY A 315 62.05 7.90 27.67
CA GLY A 315 62.76 7.02 26.73
C GLY A 315 62.52 7.31 25.24
N SER A 316 63.41 8.11 24.71
CA SER A 316 63.89 8.05 23.29
C SER A 316 62.87 8.22 22.13
N ARG A 317 62.98 9.36 21.44
CA ARG A 317 62.29 9.74 20.19
C ARG A 317 62.46 8.78 19.02
N SER A 318 63.23 7.72 19.11
CA SER A 318 63.44 6.72 18.05
C SER A 318 62.49 5.52 18.16
N ALA A 319 62.10 5.09 19.38
CA ALA A 319 61.20 3.96 19.63
C ALA A 319 59.73 4.27 19.21
N SER A 320 59.28 5.53 19.35
CA SER A 320 57.94 5.94 18.95
C SER A 320 57.67 5.91 17.44
N ARG A 321 58.72 6.18 16.65
CA ARG A 321 58.59 6.09 15.18
C ARG A 321 58.53 4.63 14.71
N VAL A 322 59.30 3.74 15.29
CA VAL A 322 59.27 2.30 14.95
C VAL A 322 57.92 1.71 15.38
N LEU A 323 57.42 2.06 16.58
CA LEU A 323 56.12 1.61 17.05
C LEU A 323 54.98 2.15 16.17
N MET A 324 55.06 3.41 15.71
CA MET A 324 54.08 3.99 14.78
C MET A 324 54.09 3.30 13.42
N TYR A 325 55.26 2.98 12.87
CA TYR A 325 55.34 2.25 11.60
C TYR A 325 54.88 0.81 11.71
N THR A 326 55.20 0.11 12.83
CA THR A 326 54.68 -1.26 13.08
C THR A 326 53.20 -1.27 13.27
N LEU A 327 52.57 -0.28 13.95
CA LEU A 327 51.16 -0.13 14.10
C LEU A 327 50.45 0.16 12.77
N LEU A 328 51.09 1.04 11.94
CA LEU A 328 50.57 1.35 10.61
C LEU A 328 50.58 0.12 9.69
N VAL A 329 51.65 -0.67 9.73
CA VAL A 329 51.75 -1.92 8.95
C VAL A 329 50.77 -2.94 9.44
N LEU A 330 50.51 -3.08 10.75
CA LEU A 330 49.53 -3.95 11.33
C LEU A 330 48.06 -3.54 10.92
N VAL A 331 47.78 -2.24 10.91
CA VAL A 331 46.49 -1.71 10.42
C VAL A 331 46.29 -1.97 8.94
N LEU A 332 47.32 -1.80 8.13
CA LEU A 332 47.27 -2.09 6.69
C LEU A 332 47.10 -3.60 6.42
N VAL A 333 47.81 -4.46 7.15
CA VAL A 333 47.68 -5.92 7.03
C VAL A 333 46.29 -6.38 7.54
N ALA A 334 45.81 -5.83 8.64
CA ALA A 334 44.47 -6.12 9.15
C ALA A 334 43.40 -5.62 8.18
N GLY A 335 43.57 -4.44 7.59
CA GLY A 335 42.68 -3.89 6.57
C GLY A 335 42.68 -4.72 5.27
N ALA A 336 43.81 -5.19 4.83
CA ALA A 336 43.92 -6.07 3.68
C ALA A 336 43.32 -7.47 3.95
N PHE A 337 43.55 -8.00 5.16
CA PHE A 337 42.97 -9.26 5.59
C PHE A 337 41.43 -9.19 5.74
N TYR A 338 40.93 -8.10 6.35
CA TYR A 338 39.50 -7.84 6.48
C TYR A 338 38.84 -7.55 5.12
N GLY A 339 39.52 -6.80 4.24
CA GLY A 339 39.10 -6.57 2.86
C GLY A 339 39.06 -7.86 2.04
N GLY A 340 40.06 -8.74 2.22
CA GLY A 340 40.10 -10.06 1.60
C GLY A 340 38.99 -11.00 2.07
N LEU A 341 38.68 -11.01 3.38
CA LEU A 341 37.55 -11.75 3.94
C LEU A 341 36.21 -11.25 3.38
N ARG A 342 36.01 -9.92 3.34
CA ARG A 342 34.81 -9.33 2.76
C ARG A 342 34.67 -9.61 1.25
N ALA A 343 35.77 -9.56 0.50
CA ALA A 343 35.77 -9.93 -0.90
C ALA A 343 35.49 -11.43 -1.10
N SER A 344 36.01 -12.31 -0.24
CA SER A 344 35.69 -13.72 -0.26
C SER A 344 34.22 -14.00 0.06
N ASP A 345 33.64 -13.30 1.03
CA ASP A 345 32.23 -13.43 1.37
C ASP A 345 31.31 -12.87 0.26
N LEU A 346 31.72 -11.78 -0.40
CA LEU A 346 31.03 -11.24 -1.58
C LEU A 346 31.09 -12.21 -2.77
N ILE A 347 32.22 -12.89 -2.96
CA ILE A 347 32.39 -13.89 -4.03
C ILE A 347 31.60 -15.17 -3.68
N LYS A 348 31.61 -15.62 -2.42
CA LYS A 348 30.81 -16.75 -1.96
C LYS A 348 29.32 -16.45 -2.04
N ASN A 349 28.89 -15.26 -1.63
CA ASN A 349 27.50 -14.82 -1.75
C ASN A 349 27.06 -14.64 -3.20
N ARG A 350 27.96 -14.19 -4.11
CA ARG A 350 27.69 -14.20 -5.54
C ARG A 350 27.59 -15.62 -6.11
N ALA A 351 28.45 -16.53 -5.67
CA ALA A 351 28.41 -17.92 -6.11
C ALA A 351 27.20 -18.70 -5.54
N SER A 352 26.81 -18.43 -4.28
CA SER A 352 25.61 -19.00 -3.68
C SER A 352 24.32 -18.42 -4.26
N ASN A 353 24.28 -17.11 -4.55
CA ASN A 353 23.18 -16.48 -5.29
C ASN A 353 23.10 -16.92 -6.75
N ALA A 354 24.24 -17.20 -7.41
CA ALA A 354 24.24 -17.77 -8.75
C ALA A 354 23.77 -19.25 -8.78
N ASN A 355 23.96 -19.98 -7.69
CA ASN A 355 23.44 -21.35 -7.56
C ASN A 355 21.97 -21.37 -7.06
N ALA A 356 21.59 -20.45 -6.18
CA ALA A 356 20.18 -20.25 -5.79
C ALA A 356 19.31 -19.75 -6.97
N ASN A 357 19.89 -18.94 -7.87
CA ASN A 357 19.20 -18.49 -9.08
C ASN A 357 19.06 -19.56 -10.18
N ARG A 358 19.66 -20.74 -10.04
CA ARG A 358 19.44 -21.81 -11.01
C ARG A 358 18.10 -22.52 -10.85
N ASP A 359 17.50 -22.45 -9.68
CA ASP A 359 16.19 -23.02 -9.37
C ASP A 359 15.08 -21.95 -9.24
N ALA A 360 15.41 -20.66 -9.34
CA ALA A 360 14.42 -19.58 -9.28
C ALA A 360 13.67 -19.49 -10.62
N ASP A 361 12.36 -19.40 -10.56
CA ASP A 361 11.49 -19.21 -11.71
C ASP A 361 11.86 -17.90 -12.45
N PRO A 362 12.27 -17.94 -13.73
CA PRO A 362 12.62 -16.74 -14.50
C PRO A 362 11.47 -15.73 -14.62
N LEU A 363 10.22 -16.22 -14.54
CA LEU A 363 9.06 -15.33 -14.46
C LEU A 363 9.11 -14.48 -13.20
N GLN A 364 9.49 -15.08 -12.09
CA GLN A 364 9.63 -14.36 -10.81
C GLN A 364 10.79 -13.37 -10.83
N ILE A 365 11.97 -13.77 -11.35
CA ILE A 365 13.13 -12.86 -11.47
C ILE A 365 12.80 -11.65 -12.33
N GLY A 366 12.13 -11.89 -13.47
CA GLY A 366 11.70 -10.82 -14.37
C GLY A 366 10.71 -9.86 -13.71
N ARG A 367 9.73 -10.38 -12.95
CA ARG A 367 8.77 -9.56 -12.20
C ARG A 367 9.45 -8.74 -11.12
N GLU A 368 10.36 -9.31 -10.36
CA GLU A 368 11.12 -8.57 -9.35
C GLU A 368 11.98 -7.45 -9.93
N ALA A 369 12.55 -7.67 -11.12
CA ALA A 369 13.27 -6.63 -11.84
C ALA A 369 12.32 -5.52 -12.31
N PHE A 370 11.14 -5.89 -12.83
CA PHE A 370 10.11 -4.95 -13.27
C PHE A 370 9.65 -4.06 -12.11
N GLU A 371 9.35 -4.63 -10.95
CA GLU A 371 8.91 -3.93 -9.74
C GLU A 371 9.97 -2.97 -9.17
N ARG A 372 11.25 -3.28 -9.37
CA ARG A 372 12.36 -2.38 -9.01
C ARG A 372 12.62 -1.28 -10.03
N GLY A 373 11.85 -1.23 -11.12
CA GLY A 373 12.06 -0.30 -12.22
C GLY A 373 13.24 -0.67 -13.14
N ASP A 374 13.85 -1.85 -12.97
CA ASP A 374 14.87 -2.36 -13.88
C ASP A 374 14.23 -3.07 -15.08
N TYR A 375 13.56 -2.27 -15.89
CA TYR A 375 12.80 -2.75 -17.05
C TYR A 375 13.68 -3.43 -18.10
N LYS A 376 14.99 -3.11 -18.15
CA LYS A 376 15.92 -3.78 -19.05
C LYS A 376 16.19 -5.22 -18.62
N LEU A 377 16.45 -5.43 -17.33
CA LEU A 377 16.65 -6.77 -16.79
C LEU A 377 15.33 -7.56 -16.89
N ALA A 378 14.21 -6.95 -16.53
CA ALA A 378 12.89 -7.57 -16.64
C ALA A 378 12.60 -8.05 -18.06
N ALA A 379 12.81 -7.21 -19.07
CA ALA A 379 12.63 -7.58 -20.47
C ALA A 379 13.54 -8.73 -20.90
N ALA A 380 14.81 -8.74 -20.45
CA ALA A 380 15.75 -9.80 -20.78
C ALA A 380 15.32 -11.16 -20.19
N GLU A 381 14.84 -11.18 -18.95
CA GLU A 381 14.36 -12.40 -18.28
C GLU A 381 13.09 -12.92 -18.93
N PHE A 382 12.11 -12.06 -19.22
CA PHE A 382 10.86 -12.45 -19.89
C PHE A 382 11.08 -12.88 -21.35
N ASP A 383 12.00 -12.25 -22.07
CA ASP A 383 12.40 -12.66 -23.43
C ASP A 383 13.06 -14.04 -23.41
N SER A 384 13.98 -14.27 -22.46
CA SER A 384 14.59 -15.59 -22.25
C SER A 384 13.54 -16.67 -21.95
N LEU A 385 12.58 -16.36 -21.07
CA LEU A 385 11.49 -17.27 -20.71
C LEU A 385 10.59 -17.56 -21.92
N SER A 386 10.19 -16.52 -22.68
CA SER A 386 9.33 -16.68 -23.87
C SER A 386 9.97 -17.54 -24.96
N LYS A 387 11.30 -17.51 -25.07
CA LYS A 387 12.08 -18.36 -26.00
C LYS A 387 12.18 -19.81 -25.52
N ARG A 388 12.30 -20.03 -24.22
CA ARG A 388 12.33 -21.39 -23.63
C ARG A 388 10.95 -22.04 -23.60
N GLU A 389 9.92 -21.25 -23.38
CA GLU A 389 8.53 -21.66 -23.27
C GLU A 389 7.67 -20.89 -24.28
N PRO A 390 7.69 -21.27 -25.57
CA PRO A 390 6.98 -20.51 -26.61
C PRO A 390 5.47 -20.45 -26.44
N SER A 391 4.86 -21.34 -25.66
CA SER A 391 3.42 -21.34 -25.35
C SER A 391 3.06 -20.45 -24.15
N ASN A 392 4.04 -19.94 -23.42
CA ASN A 392 3.82 -19.14 -22.21
C ASN A 392 3.38 -17.70 -22.58
N ALA A 393 2.08 -17.49 -22.70
CA ALA A 393 1.50 -16.19 -23.00
C ALA A 393 1.82 -15.14 -21.92
N ARG A 394 1.95 -15.57 -20.66
CA ARG A 394 2.24 -14.68 -19.53
C ARG A 394 3.66 -14.08 -19.62
N ALA A 395 4.63 -14.85 -20.09
CA ALA A 395 5.99 -14.34 -20.33
C ALA A 395 5.99 -13.23 -21.38
N LEU A 396 5.24 -13.39 -22.46
CA LEU A 396 5.10 -12.38 -23.53
C LEU A 396 4.34 -11.13 -23.07
N TYR A 397 3.33 -11.30 -22.24
CA TYR A 397 2.62 -10.18 -21.63
C TYR A 397 3.56 -9.32 -20.78
N TRP A 398 4.31 -9.92 -19.87
CA TRP A 398 5.27 -9.19 -19.04
C TRP A 398 6.43 -8.60 -19.83
N LEU A 399 6.86 -9.27 -20.89
CA LEU A 399 7.84 -8.73 -21.84
C LEU A 399 7.30 -7.43 -22.47
N GLY A 400 6.07 -7.47 -22.98
CA GLY A 400 5.40 -6.31 -23.55
C GLY A 400 5.26 -5.16 -22.53
N ARG A 401 4.93 -5.47 -21.27
CA ARG A 401 4.87 -4.50 -20.18
C ARG A 401 6.23 -3.83 -19.97
N ALA A 402 7.31 -4.61 -19.85
CA ALA A 402 8.66 -4.08 -19.66
C ALA A 402 9.14 -3.22 -20.84
N GLN A 403 8.80 -3.61 -22.06
CA GLN A 403 9.09 -2.84 -23.27
C GLN A 403 8.29 -1.53 -23.35
N LEU A 404 7.04 -1.53 -22.88
CA LEU A 404 6.20 -0.34 -22.82
C LEU A 404 6.82 0.72 -21.89
N GLU A 405 7.28 0.31 -20.71
CA GLU A 405 7.97 1.18 -19.75
C GLU A 405 9.29 1.73 -20.30
N GLN A 406 9.97 0.97 -21.19
CA GLN A 406 11.14 1.42 -21.92
C GLN A 406 10.80 2.31 -23.11
N ARG A 407 9.52 2.60 -23.36
CA ARG A 407 8.99 3.33 -24.52
C ARG A 407 9.30 2.66 -25.87
N GLU A 408 9.51 1.37 -25.86
CA GLU A 408 9.73 0.53 -27.05
C GLU A 408 8.38 0.08 -27.64
N TYR A 409 7.51 1.03 -27.95
CA TYR A 409 6.09 0.82 -28.27
C TYR A 409 5.83 -0.18 -29.38
N VAL A 410 6.66 -0.17 -30.45
CA VAL A 410 6.51 -1.08 -31.60
C VAL A 410 6.70 -2.54 -31.16
N ILE A 411 7.73 -2.79 -30.35
CA ILE A 411 8.07 -4.12 -29.90
C ILE A 411 7.07 -4.58 -28.83
N ALA A 412 6.67 -3.68 -27.94
CA ALA A 412 5.65 -3.94 -26.92
C ALA A 412 4.32 -4.37 -27.55
N ALA A 413 3.83 -3.62 -28.58
CA ALA A 413 2.60 -3.97 -29.29
C ALA A 413 2.67 -5.38 -29.89
N LYS A 414 3.82 -5.77 -30.45
CA LYS A 414 4.04 -7.11 -30.99
C LYS A 414 4.04 -8.18 -29.89
N SER A 415 4.69 -7.93 -28.77
CA SER A 415 4.71 -8.87 -27.63
C SER A 415 3.31 -9.12 -27.08
N PHE A 416 2.46 -8.08 -27.00
CA PHE A 416 1.07 -8.23 -26.58
C PHE A 416 0.24 -8.95 -27.65
N GLU A 417 0.45 -8.69 -28.96
CA GLU A 417 -0.21 -9.42 -30.03
C GLU A 417 0.10 -10.92 -29.98
N GLU A 418 1.36 -11.25 -29.73
CA GLU A 418 1.77 -12.66 -29.56
C GLU A 418 1.18 -13.28 -28.29
N ALA A 419 1.08 -12.53 -27.19
CA ALA A 419 0.44 -13.00 -25.96
C ALA A 419 -1.04 -13.33 -26.18
N THR A 420 -1.78 -12.42 -26.81
CA THR A 420 -3.22 -12.60 -27.10
C THR A 420 -3.47 -13.70 -28.13
N ALA A 421 -2.56 -13.91 -29.08
CA ALA A 421 -2.65 -15.01 -30.02
C ALA A 421 -2.54 -16.39 -29.35
N ARG A 422 -1.73 -16.49 -28.28
CA ARG A 422 -1.55 -17.72 -27.50
C ARG A 422 -2.66 -17.93 -26.46
N GLN A 423 -3.10 -16.84 -25.84
CA GLN A 423 -4.16 -16.86 -24.83
C GLN A 423 -5.14 -15.73 -25.08
N PRO A 424 -6.20 -15.96 -25.90
CA PRO A 424 -7.20 -14.95 -26.21
C PRO A 424 -7.97 -14.40 -24.99
N SER A 425 -8.02 -15.17 -23.89
CA SER A 425 -8.63 -14.74 -22.62
C SER A 425 -7.72 -13.83 -21.79
N MET A 426 -6.51 -13.51 -22.24
CA MET A 426 -5.63 -12.52 -21.58
C MET A 426 -6.05 -11.10 -21.97
N TYR A 427 -7.13 -10.63 -21.35
CA TYR A 427 -7.80 -9.38 -21.70
C TYR A 427 -6.89 -8.16 -21.57
N ASP A 428 -6.06 -8.09 -20.51
CA ASP A 428 -5.14 -6.98 -20.28
C ASP A 428 -4.15 -6.77 -21.43
N ALA A 429 -3.72 -7.85 -22.07
CA ALA A 429 -2.79 -7.75 -23.18
C ALA A 429 -3.36 -6.94 -24.35
N TYR A 430 -4.67 -7.00 -24.59
CA TYR A 430 -5.32 -6.15 -25.63
C TYR A 430 -5.32 -4.69 -25.22
N VAL A 431 -5.54 -4.40 -23.95
CA VAL A 431 -5.56 -3.01 -23.42
C VAL A 431 -4.17 -2.39 -23.54
N TYR A 432 -3.12 -3.11 -23.10
CA TYR A 432 -1.74 -2.62 -23.24
C TYR A 432 -1.27 -2.57 -24.70
N GLN A 433 -1.76 -3.46 -25.57
CA GLN A 433 -1.54 -3.39 -27.00
C GLN A 433 -2.12 -2.10 -27.58
N ALA A 434 -3.34 -1.76 -27.18
CA ALA A 434 -3.99 -0.51 -27.59
C ALA A 434 -3.21 0.70 -27.10
N ALA A 435 -2.75 0.71 -25.83
CA ALA A 435 -1.93 1.78 -25.26
C ALA A 435 -0.61 1.96 -26.03
N ALA A 436 0.04 0.86 -26.42
CA ALA A 436 1.25 0.91 -27.25
C ALA A 436 0.96 1.53 -28.63
N TYR A 437 -0.13 1.16 -29.27
CA TYR A 437 -0.55 1.75 -30.56
C TYR A 437 -0.95 3.23 -30.43
N GLU A 438 -1.59 3.63 -29.34
CA GLU A 438 -1.90 5.04 -29.06
C GLU A 438 -0.63 5.87 -28.89
N ALA A 439 0.35 5.37 -28.15
CA ALA A 439 1.65 6.03 -27.99
C ALA A 439 2.41 6.20 -29.31
N MET A 440 2.12 5.35 -30.31
CA MET A 440 2.65 5.45 -31.67
C MET A 440 1.80 6.35 -32.59
N GLY A 441 0.66 6.85 -32.14
CA GLY A 441 -0.31 7.60 -32.96
C GLY A 441 -1.16 6.73 -33.89
N GLU A 442 -1.11 5.39 -33.76
CA GLU A 442 -1.80 4.39 -34.61
C GLU A 442 -3.23 4.13 -34.13
N LYS A 443 -4.07 5.18 -34.08
CA LYS A 443 -5.42 5.15 -33.50
C LYS A 443 -6.32 4.03 -34.06
N SER A 444 -6.19 3.70 -35.34
CA SER A 444 -6.99 2.63 -35.97
C SER A 444 -6.61 1.24 -35.43
N LYS A 445 -5.33 1.00 -35.14
CA LYS A 445 -4.85 -0.25 -34.57
C LYS A 445 -5.22 -0.34 -33.10
N ALA A 446 -5.14 0.77 -32.34
CA ALA A 446 -5.61 0.83 -30.98
C ALA A 446 -7.10 0.47 -30.88
N ALA A 447 -7.94 1.09 -31.68
CA ALA A 447 -9.37 0.77 -31.75
C ALA A 447 -9.64 -0.69 -32.14
N SER A 448 -8.84 -1.27 -33.04
CA SER A 448 -8.93 -2.69 -33.41
C SER A 448 -8.58 -3.62 -32.25
N ALA A 449 -7.55 -3.31 -31.48
CA ALA A 449 -7.18 -4.09 -30.29
C ALA A 449 -8.29 -4.08 -29.23
N LEU A 450 -8.87 -2.91 -28.95
CA LEU A 450 -10.02 -2.79 -28.03
C LEU A 450 -11.29 -3.48 -28.55
N SER A 451 -11.51 -3.51 -29.87
CA SER A 451 -12.63 -4.25 -30.47
C SER A 451 -12.46 -5.76 -30.26
N ARG A 452 -11.24 -6.29 -30.44
CA ARG A 452 -10.92 -7.71 -30.15
C ARG A 452 -11.09 -8.04 -28.67
N TYR A 453 -10.66 -7.17 -27.78
CA TYR A 453 -10.93 -7.30 -26.34
C TYR A 453 -12.44 -7.49 -26.08
N ALA A 454 -13.27 -6.62 -26.61
CA ALA A 454 -14.73 -6.69 -26.41
C ALA A 454 -15.35 -7.95 -27.05
N GLU A 455 -14.80 -8.43 -28.16
CA GLU A 455 -15.26 -9.67 -28.80
C GLU A 455 -14.91 -10.92 -28.00
N GLU A 456 -13.66 -11.03 -27.56
CA GLU A 456 -13.20 -12.20 -26.79
C GLU A 456 -13.89 -12.27 -25.41
N ARG A 457 -14.12 -11.12 -24.77
CA ARG A 457 -14.87 -11.06 -23.51
C ARG A 457 -16.30 -11.58 -23.68
N ARG A 458 -17.02 -11.17 -24.73
CA ARG A 458 -18.39 -11.66 -25.00
C ARG A 458 -18.45 -13.16 -25.32
N LYS A 459 -17.41 -13.76 -25.87
CA LYS A 459 -17.34 -15.22 -26.12
C LYS A 459 -17.26 -16.01 -24.81
N ASN A 460 -16.60 -15.44 -23.80
CA ASN A 460 -16.42 -16.12 -22.50
C ASN A 460 -17.59 -15.88 -21.52
N GLU A 461 -18.45 -14.90 -21.78
CA GLU A 461 -19.65 -14.61 -21.01
C GLU A 461 -20.88 -15.44 -21.47
N ARG A 462 -20.72 -16.23 -22.54
CA ARG A 462 -21.73 -17.18 -23.09
C ARG A 462 -21.40 -18.63 -22.72
#